data_b17ad95bdb9b91cfc8882c6aeb5a70cc
#
_entry.id   b17ad95bdb9b91cfc8882c6aeb5a70cc
#
_cell.length_a   1.000
_cell.length_b   1.000
_cell.length_c   1.000
_cell.angle_alpha   90.00
_cell.angle_beta   90.00
_cell.angle_gamma   90.00
#
_symmetry.space_group_name_H-M   'P 1'
#
loop_
_entity.id
_entity.type
_entity.pdbx_description
1 polymer ?
#
loop_
_entity_poly.entity_id
_entity_poly.type
_entity_poly.pdbx_seq_one_letter_code
_entity_poly.pdbx_strand_id
1 'polypeptide(L)'
;MKNIPADKAVLTGSPIRAELAQGSKLAGLNMCGFTANKPVIMVIGGSLGAANVNKAVRDALPKLLEDFQVVHLCGKDKIDNLLLNTPGYKQFEYIKAELKDIFAMADVVISRAGANAICELLALKKPNILIPLPAASSRGDQLLNAASFEAQGYSIVLNGDDITTNLLVAKVHELYFNRQNYVDAMSKSHQMDAVKTIMELINAAAEKKKN
;
A
#
# COMPACT_ATOMS: atom_id res chain seq x y z
N MET A 1 -15.42 15.62 7.67
CA MET A 1 -15.93 16.78 6.89
C MET A 1 -16.45 17.84 7.85
N LYS A 2 -15.55 18.55 8.52
CA LYS A 2 -15.92 19.69 9.37
C LYS A 2 -16.25 20.84 8.42
N ASN A 3 -17.47 21.42 8.50
CA ASN A 3 -17.94 22.61 7.78
C ASN A 3 -18.68 22.41 6.44
N ILE A 4 -19.08 21.22 6.05
CA ILE A 4 -20.00 21.02 4.91
C ILE A 4 -21.35 20.56 5.44
N PRO A 5 -22.47 21.20 5.08
CA PRO A 5 -23.80 20.72 5.43
C PRO A 5 -24.01 19.27 4.97
N ALA A 6 -24.61 18.45 5.82
CA ALA A 6 -24.73 17.01 5.56
C ALA A 6 -25.55 16.70 4.29
N ASP A 7 -26.48 17.56 3.92
CA ASP A 7 -27.30 17.49 2.71
C ASP A 7 -26.51 17.80 1.40
N LYS A 8 -25.31 18.38 1.54
CA LYS A 8 -24.42 18.75 0.42
C LYS A 8 -23.19 17.86 0.32
N ALA A 9 -23.05 16.85 1.18
CA ALA A 9 -21.90 15.97 1.22
C ALA A 9 -22.34 14.51 1.01
N VAL A 10 -21.78 13.86 0.00
CA VAL A 10 -21.96 12.44 -0.23
C VAL A 10 -20.62 11.74 -0.06
N LEU A 11 -20.57 10.71 0.78
CA LEU A 11 -19.41 9.84 0.92
C LEU A 11 -19.40 8.87 -0.26
N THR A 12 -18.47 9.07 -1.21
CA THR A 12 -18.38 8.24 -2.42
C THR A 12 -17.33 7.12 -2.29
N GLY A 13 -16.44 7.19 -1.33
CA GLY A 13 -15.20 6.44 -1.35
C GLY A 13 -14.19 7.05 -2.34
N SER A 14 -13.08 6.36 -2.58
CA SER A 14 -12.05 6.78 -3.53
C SER A 14 -12.06 5.86 -4.76
N PRO A 15 -12.14 6.40 -5.99
CA PRO A 15 -12.05 5.58 -7.19
C PRO A 15 -10.65 4.94 -7.27
N ILE A 16 -10.60 3.63 -7.37
CA ILE A 16 -9.38 2.86 -7.52
C ILE A 16 -9.31 2.24 -8.91
N ARG A 17 -8.11 1.88 -9.31
CA ARG A 17 -7.88 1.21 -10.59
C ARG A 17 -8.39 -0.23 -10.54
N ALA A 18 -9.45 -0.52 -11.27
CA ALA A 18 -10.10 -1.84 -11.29
C ALA A 18 -9.14 -2.96 -11.75
N GLU A 19 -8.20 -2.64 -12.63
CA GLU A 19 -7.20 -3.59 -13.11
C GLU A 19 -6.30 -4.16 -12.01
N LEU A 20 -6.10 -3.45 -10.89
CA LEU A 20 -5.25 -3.93 -9.79
C LEU A 20 -5.77 -5.22 -9.15
N ALA A 21 -7.07 -5.48 -9.21
CA ALA A 21 -7.68 -6.70 -8.70
C ALA A 21 -7.54 -7.91 -9.66
N GLN A 22 -7.04 -7.69 -10.88
CA GLN A 22 -6.96 -8.69 -11.96
C GLN A 22 -5.55 -9.28 -12.13
N GLY A 23 -4.72 -9.17 -11.10
CA GLY A 23 -3.34 -9.66 -11.14
C GLY A 23 -3.21 -11.17 -10.97
N SER A 24 -2.10 -11.71 -11.47
CA SER A 24 -1.71 -13.11 -11.32
C SER A 24 -0.52 -13.24 -10.37
N LYS A 25 -0.70 -13.99 -9.27
CA LYS A 25 0.39 -14.31 -8.34
C LYS A 25 1.56 -14.98 -9.05
N LEU A 26 1.28 -15.94 -9.94
CA LEU A 26 2.32 -16.67 -10.68
C LEU A 26 3.11 -15.74 -11.61
N ALA A 27 2.42 -14.82 -12.31
CA ALA A 27 3.09 -13.85 -13.17
C ALA A 27 4.02 -12.93 -12.36
N GLY A 28 3.57 -12.44 -11.20
CA GLY A 28 4.38 -11.63 -10.31
C GLY A 28 5.63 -12.37 -9.79
N LEU A 29 5.47 -13.63 -9.35
CA LEU A 29 6.59 -14.46 -8.90
C LEU A 29 7.60 -14.68 -10.02
N ASN A 30 7.15 -15.02 -11.23
CA ASN A 30 8.02 -15.24 -12.38
C ASN A 30 8.78 -13.97 -12.78
N MET A 31 8.11 -12.82 -12.80
CA MET A 31 8.73 -11.52 -13.10
C MET A 31 9.86 -11.16 -12.13
N CYS A 32 9.72 -11.54 -10.86
CA CYS A 32 10.72 -11.27 -9.83
C CYS A 32 11.78 -12.37 -9.68
N GLY A 33 11.59 -13.55 -10.30
CA GLY A 33 12.42 -14.73 -10.07
C GLY A 33 12.22 -15.31 -8.67
N PHE A 34 11.01 -15.17 -8.11
CA PHE A 34 10.66 -15.64 -6.77
C PHE A 34 10.05 -17.03 -6.79
N THR A 35 10.13 -17.70 -5.65
CA THR A 35 9.58 -19.06 -5.45
C THR A 35 8.23 -18.97 -4.71
N ALA A 36 7.38 -19.99 -4.89
CA ALA A 36 6.08 -20.03 -4.25
C ALA A 36 6.12 -20.47 -2.77
N ASN A 37 7.26 -20.95 -2.28
CA ASN A 37 7.42 -21.52 -0.93
C ASN A 37 7.80 -20.49 0.15
N LYS A 38 8.10 -19.26 -0.24
CA LYS A 38 8.37 -18.15 0.68
C LYS A 38 7.35 -17.02 0.49
N PRO A 39 6.84 -16.41 1.58
CA PRO A 39 5.96 -15.26 1.48
C PRO A 39 6.69 -14.04 0.91
N VAL A 40 5.92 -13.13 0.33
CA VAL A 40 6.44 -11.96 -0.38
C VAL A 40 6.04 -10.67 0.33
N ILE A 41 7.04 -9.85 0.64
CA ILE A 41 6.88 -8.45 1.05
C ILE A 41 6.96 -7.56 -0.19
N MET A 42 5.95 -6.72 -0.40
CA MET A 42 6.02 -5.63 -1.36
C MET A 42 6.35 -4.32 -0.64
N VAL A 43 7.31 -3.56 -1.16
CA VAL A 43 7.64 -2.23 -0.65
C VAL A 43 7.35 -1.19 -1.72
N ILE A 44 6.55 -0.16 -1.37
CA ILE A 44 6.16 0.91 -2.30
C ILE A 44 6.20 2.27 -1.64
N GLY A 45 7.12 3.12 -2.08
CA GLY A 45 7.34 4.48 -1.56
C GLY A 45 6.66 5.60 -2.38
N GLY A 46 5.82 5.24 -3.36
CA GLY A 46 5.29 6.18 -4.37
C GLY A 46 6.25 6.39 -5.54
N SER A 47 5.81 7.16 -6.58
CA SER A 47 6.56 7.32 -7.85
C SER A 47 7.95 7.94 -7.68
N LEU A 48 8.10 8.86 -6.73
CA LEU A 48 9.40 9.48 -6.42
C LEU A 48 10.24 8.64 -5.46
N GLY A 49 9.68 7.56 -4.91
CA GLY A 49 10.28 6.74 -3.87
C GLY A 49 10.42 7.50 -2.54
N ALA A 50 10.68 6.76 -1.48
CA ALA A 50 10.81 7.28 -0.12
C ALA A 50 12.18 6.90 0.46
N ALA A 51 13.11 7.85 0.52
CA ALA A 51 14.51 7.57 0.90
C ALA A 51 14.62 6.88 2.27
N ASN A 52 13.86 7.33 3.28
CA ASN A 52 13.87 6.71 4.61
C ASN A 52 13.24 5.30 4.62
N VAL A 53 12.16 5.06 3.84
CA VAL A 53 11.59 3.71 3.70
C VAL A 53 12.59 2.80 2.99
N ASN A 54 13.17 3.27 1.87
CA ASN A 54 14.18 2.51 1.13
C ASN A 54 15.36 2.13 2.03
N LYS A 55 15.86 3.09 2.82
CA LYS A 55 16.95 2.84 3.76
C LYS A 55 16.56 1.81 4.84
N ALA A 56 15.43 2.02 5.52
CA ALA A 56 14.97 1.14 6.59
C ALA A 56 14.79 -0.31 6.10
N VAL A 57 14.22 -0.49 4.90
CA VAL A 57 14.03 -1.82 4.31
C VAL A 57 15.38 -2.44 3.93
N ARG A 58 16.29 -1.69 3.30
CA ARG A 58 17.62 -2.20 2.91
C ARG A 58 18.46 -2.59 4.11
N ASP A 59 18.44 -1.80 5.19
CA ASP A 59 19.10 -2.14 6.44
C ASP A 59 18.54 -3.42 7.09
N ALA A 60 17.27 -3.71 6.86
CA ALA A 60 16.58 -4.88 7.38
C ALA A 60 16.66 -6.13 6.47
N LEU A 61 17.09 -5.97 5.20
CA LEU A 61 17.10 -7.06 4.22
C LEU A 61 17.76 -8.35 4.72
N PRO A 62 18.96 -8.33 5.36
CA PRO A 62 19.60 -9.58 5.79
C PRO A 62 18.70 -10.45 6.66
N LYS A 63 17.91 -9.82 7.54
CA LYS A 63 16.97 -10.53 8.42
C LYS A 63 15.65 -10.86 7.73
N LEU A 64 15.11 -9.96 6.92
CA LEU A 64 13.86 -10.20 6.20
C LEU A 64 13.98 -11.35 5.21
N LEU A 65 15.14 -11.49 4.54
CA LEU A 65 15.37 -12.53 3.55
C LEU A 65 15.55 -13.93 4.14
N GLU A 66 15.69 -14.06 5.46
CA GLU A 66 15.65 -15.36 6.13
C GLU A 66 14.30 -16.06 5.90
N ASP A 67 13.19 -15.31 6.05
CA ASP A 67 11.83 -15.86 6.02
C ASP A 67 10.98 -15.37 4.84
N PHE A 68 11.36 -14.29 4.18
CA PHE A 68 10.57 -13.63 3.12
C PHE A 68 11.37 -13.47 1.83
N GLN A 69 10.66 -13.16 0.77
CA GLN A 69 11.18 -12.54 -0.45
C GLN A 69 10.68 -11.09 -0.51
N VAL A 70 11.46 -10.18 -1.07
CA VAL A 70 11.14 -8.75 -1.05
C VAL A 70 11.17 -8.16 -2.45
N VAL A 71 10.04 -7.63 -2.92
CA VAL A 71 9.97 -6.80 -4.13
C VAL A 71 9.87 -5.33 -3.71
N HIS A 72 10.76 -4.49 -4.22
CA HIS A 72 10.93 -3.11 -3.78
C HIS A 72 10.81 -2.12 -4.94
N LEU A 73 9.72 -1.33 -4.94
CA LEU A 73 9.52 -0.22 -5.85
C LEU A 73 10.19 1.02 -5.24
N CYS A 74 11.47 1.19 -5.57
CA CYS A 74 12.37 2.17 -4.92
C CYS A 74 12.08 3.62 -5.31
N GLY A 75 11.43 3.84 -6.47
CA GLY A 75 11.30 5.14 -7.11
C GLY A 75 12.43 5.44 -8.09
N LYS A 76 12.21 6.44 -8.93
CA LYS A 76 13.12 6.84 -10.01
C LYS A 76 14.52 7.15 -9.48
N ASP A 77 15.53 6.65 -10.17
CA ASP A 77 16.97 6.83 -9.90
C ASP A 77 17.40 6.38 -8.48
N LYS A 78 16.66 5.40 -7.88
CA LYS A 78 16.91 4.93 -6.51
C LYS A 78 17.20 3.42 -6.40
N ILE A 79 17.52 2.76 -7.49
CA ILE A 79 18.02 1.39 -7.46
C ILE A 79 19.39 1.38 -6.77
N ASP A 80 19.59 0.40 -5.89
CA ASP A 80 20.90 0.15 -5.30
C ASP A 80 21.61 -0.95 -6.10
N ASN A 81 22.65 -0.55 -6.83
CA ASN A 81 23.37 -1.46 -7.71
C ASN A 81 24.11 -2.57 -6.95
N LEU A 82 24.48 -2.35 -5.69
CA LEU A 82 25.13 -3.36 -4.86
C LEU A 82 24.21 -4.52 -4.48
N LEU A 83 22.89 -4.30 -4.56
CA LEU A 83 21.85 -5.25 -4.16
C LEU A 83 21.17 -5.94 -5.36
N LEU A 84 21.61 -5.68 -6.61
CA LEU A 84 20.95 -6.21 -7.82
C LEU A 84 20.90 -7.75 -7.88
N ASN A 85 21.91 -8.41 -7.34
CA ASN A 85 22.05 -9.87 -7.39
C ASN A 85 21.75 -10.55 -6.04
N THR A 86 21.05 -9.85 -5.12
CA THR A 86 20.69 -10.40 -3.81
C THR A 86 19.57 -11.45 -3.98
N PRO A 87 19.79 -12.72 -3.66
CA PRO A 87 18.77 -13.75 -3.78
C PRO A 87 17.52 -13.40 -2.93
N GLY A 88 16.33 -13.54 -3.52
CA GLY A 88 15.07 -13.21 -2.85
C GLY A 88 14.76 -11.72 -2.76
N TYR A 89 15.58 -10.85 -3.35
CA TYR A 89 15.35 -9.41 -3.41
C TYR A 89 15.29 -8.90 -4.85
N LYS A 90 14.23 -8.18 -5.21
CA LYS A 90 14.07 -7.58 -6.54
C LYS A 90 13.71 -6.12 -6.42
N GLN A 91 14.44 -5.26 -7.11
CA GLN A 91 14.22 -3.82 -7.15
C GLN A 91 13.65 -3.40 -8.51
N PHE A 92 12.75 -2.41 -8.48
CA PHE A 92 12.26 -1.69 -9.64
C PHE A 92 12.19 -0.21 -9.31
N GLU A 93 12.52 0.66 -10.27
CA GLU A 93 12.24 2.09 -10.12
C GLU A 93 10.74 2.35 -10.13
N TYR A 94 10.06 1.76 -11.10
CA TYR A 94 8.65 1.92 -11.33
C TYR A 94 8.07 0.72 -12.11
N ILE A 95 6.83 0.35 -11.81
CA ILE A 95 6.07 -0.69 -12.53
C ILE A 95 4.72 -0.09 -12.91
N LYS A 96 4.24 -0.37 -14.11
CA LYS A 96 2.93 0.10 -14.64
C LYS A 96 1.94 -1.04 -14.74
N ALA A 97 1.86 -1.68 -15.91
CA ALA A 97 0.86 -2.68 -16.22
C ALA A 97 0.96 -3.92 -15.32
N GLU A 98 2.17 -4.32 -14.96
CA GLU A 98 2.45 -5.50 -14.15
C GLU A 98 2.27 -5.26 -12.63
N LEU A 99 1.96 -4.02 -12.22
CA LEU A 99 1.76 -3.69 -10.79
C LEU A 99 0.67 -4.54 -10.15
N LYS A 100 -0.37 -4.89 -10.92
CA LYS A 100 -1.43 -5.81 -10.49
C LYS A 100 -0.89 -7.18 -10.07
N ASP A 101 0.09 -7.71 -10.81
CA ASP A 101 0.68 -9.02 -10.56
C ASP A 101 1.59 -8.98 -9.32
N ILE A 102 2.28 -7.85 -9.11
CA ILE A 102 3.04 -7.60 -7.89
C ILE A 102 2.11 -7.53 -6.67
N PHE A 103 0.98 -6.82 -6.77
CA PHE A 103 -0.02 -6.85 -5.70
C PHE A 103 -0.59 -8.24 -5.48
N ALA A 104 -0.87 -9.00 -6.54
CA ALA A 104 -1.43 -10.35 -6.43
C ALA A 104 -0.48 -11.30 -5.69
N MET A 105 0.84 -11.21 -5.89
CA MET A 105 1.81 -12.07 -5.21
C MET A 105 2.15 -11.61 -3.78
N ALA A 106 1.96 -10.33 -3.45
CA ALA A 106 2.33 -9.79 -2.15
C ALA A 106 1.43 -10.33 -1.02
N ASP A 107 2.05 -10.89 0.01
CA ASP A 107 1.38 -11.33 1.24
C ASP A 107 1.23 -10.18 2.24
N VAL A 108 2.23 -9.29 2.31
CA VAL A 108 2.21 -8.06 3.12
C VAL A 108 2.83 -6.90 2.34
N VAL A 109 2.43 -5.67 2.68
CA VAL A 109 2.90 -4.46 1.99
C VAL A 109 3.47 -3.46 2.99
N ILE A 110 4.62 -2.87 2.67
CA ILE A 110 5.17 -1.70 3.35
C ILE A 110 4.96 -0.50 2.44
N SER A 111 4.26 0.52 2.90
CA SER A 111 3.86 1.66 2.06
C SER A 111 3.92 3.00 2.79
N ARG A 112 3.92 4.08 2.02
CA ARG A 112 3.52 5.41 2.48
C ARG A 112 2.00 5.48 2.67
N ALA A 113 1.54 6.42 3.51
CA ALA A 113 0.12 6.63 3.79
C ALA A 113 -0.54 7.69 2.87
N GLY A 114 -0.16 7.72 1.59
CA GLY A 114 -0.82 8.57 0.60
C GLY A 114 -2.26 8.10 0.31
N ALA A 115 -3.19 9.02 0.10
CA ALA A 115 -4.62 8.71 -0.02
C ALA A 115 -4.93 7.62 -1.06
N ASN A 116 -4.35 7.71 -2.27
CA ASN A 116 -4.58 6.70 -3.31
C ASN A 116 -4.02 5.33 -2.90
N ALA A 117 -2.79 5.31 -2.34
CA ALA A 117 -2.14 4.07 -1.94
C ALA A 117 -2.94 3.32 -0.86
N ILE A 118 -3.39 4.02 0.19
CA ILE A 118 -4.16 3.38 1.26
C ILE A 118 -5.53 2.90 0.78
N CYS A 119 -6.19 3.62 -0.15
CA CYS A 119 -7.45 3.19 -0.74
C CYS A 119 -7.26 1.94 -1.62
N GLU A 120 -6.16 1.86 -2.37
CA GLU A 120 -5.82 0.66 -3.15
C GLU A 120 -5.52 -0.53 -2.23
N LEU A 121 -4.75 -0.34 -1.15
CA LEU A 121 -4.48 -1.39 -0.15
C LEU A 121 -5.75 -1.90 0.52
N LEU A 122 -6.67 -0.99 0.87
CA LEU A 122 -7.97 -1.34 1.47
C LEU A 122 -8.82 -2.15 0.48
N ALA A 123 -8.92 -1.71 -0.78
CA ALA A 123 -9.70 -2.40 -1.81
C ALA A 123 -9.17 -3.79 -2.13
N LEU A 124 -7.84 -3.93 -2.19
CA LEU A 124 -7.16 -5.19 -2.41
C LEU A 124 -7.03 -6.04 -1.14
N LYS A 125 -7.50 -5.52 0.01
CA LYS A 125 -7.39 -6.15 1.33
C LYS A 125 -5.98 -6.61 1.64
N LYS A 126 -4.98 -5.77 1.35
CA LYS A 126 -3.58 -6.10 1.56
C LYS A 126 -3.14 -5.72 2.97
N PRO A 127 -2.78 -6.70 3.83
CA PRO A 127 -2.17 -6.42 5.13
C PRO A 127 -0.96 -5.51 4.96
N ASN A 128 -0.88 -4.43 5.74
CA ASN A 128 0.12 -3.43 5.45
C ASN A 128 0.70 -2.72 6.68
N ILE A 129 1.96 -2.28 6.52
CA ILE A 129 2.64 -1.34 7.41
C ILE A 129 2.68 0.01 6.71
N LEU A 130 2.14 1.03 7.34
CA LEU A 130 2.20 2.40 6.86
C LEU A 130 3.33 3.18 7.53
N ILE A 131 4.16 3.81 6.71
CA ILE A 131 5.23 4.71 7.15
C ILE A 131 4.91 6.10 6.58
N PRO A 132 4.11 6.93 7.29
CA PRO A 132 3.70 8.23 6.78
C PRO A 132 4.88 9.18 6.60
N LEU A 133 4.73 10.17 5.74
CA LEU A 133 5.63 11.31 5.69
C LEU A 133 5.50 12.12 6.97
N PRO A 134 6.62 12.59 7.56
CA PRO A 134 6.57 13.47 8.73
C PRO A 134 5.87 14.80 8.38
N ALA A 135 5.30 15.46 9.40
CA ALA A 135 4.58 16.71 9.21
C ALA A 135 5.43 17.81 8.57
N ALA A 136 6.74 17.83 8.85
CA ALA A 136 7.70 18.78 8.25
C ALA A 136 7.84 18.61 6.72
N SER A 137 7.55 17.42 6.18
CA SER A 137 7.69 17.10 4.75
C SER A 137 6.36 16.99 4.02
N SER A 138 5.23 17.18 4.73
CA SER A 138 3.88 17.07 4.18
C SER A 138 2.95 18.05 4.89
N ARG A 139 1.71 18.20 4.39
CA ARG A 139 0.66 18.96 5.08
C ARG A 139 0.05 18.21 6.27
N GLY A 140 0.65 17.08 6.69
CA GLY A 140 0.14 16.23 7.77
C GLY A 140 -0.97 15.25 7.35
N ASP A 141 -1.40 15.27 6.09
CA ASP A 141 -2.44 14.40 5.55
C ASP A 141 -2.10 12.92 5.67
N GLN A 142 -0.84 12.53 5.42
CA GLN A 142 -0.43 11.14 5.57
C GLN A 142 -0.44 10.64 7.02
N LEU A 143 -0.15 11.50 7.98
CA LEU A 143 -0.25 11.16 9.41
C LEU A 143 -1.71 10.90 9.80
N LEU A 144 -2.63 11.76 9.34
CA LEU A 144 -4.07 11.58 9.58
C LEU A 144 -4.60 10.32 8.90
N ASN A 145 -4.19 10.05 7.68
CA ASN A 145 -4.55 8.84 6.95
C ASN A 145 -4.08 7.58 7.69
N ALA A 146 -2.80 7.55 8.10
CA ALA A 146 -2.21 6.42 8.82
C ALA A 146 -2.95 6.18 10.15
N ALA A 147 -3.15 7.22 10.96
CA ALA A 147 -3.86 7.12 12.24
C ALA A 147 -5.31 6.62 12.05
N SER A 148 -6.00 7.06 10.99
CA SER A 148 -7.34 6.59 10.67
C SER A 148 -7.36 5.10 10.31
N PHE A 149 -6.38 4.61 9.56
CA PHE A 149 -6.28 3.20 9.17
C PHE A 149 -5.88 2.30 10.33
N GLU A 150 -4.99 2.77 11.20
CA GLU A 150 -4.60 2.06 12.41
C GLU A 150 -5.78 1.91 13.38
N ALA A 151 -6.52 3.01 13.63
CA ALA A 151 -7.69 2.99 14.51
C ALA A 151 -8.82 2.05 14.03
N GLN A 152 -8.89 1.77 12.72
CA GLN A 152 -9.83 0.83 12.12
C GLN A 152 -9.29 -0.61 12.05
N GLY A 153 -8.06 -0.86 12.49
CA GLY A 153 -7.43 -2.17 12.43
C GLY A 153 -7.01 -2.60 11.02
N TYR A 154 -6.83 -1.67 10.08
CA TYR A 154 -6.45 -1.97 8.70
C TYR A 154 -4.94 -2.05 8.50
N SER A 155 -4.15 -1.40 9.38
CA SER A 155 -2.72 -1.23 9.20
C SER A 155 -1.97 -1.23 10.53
N ILE A 156 -0.69 -1.60 10.48
CA ILE A 156 0.29 -1.21 11.49
C ILE A 156 0.90 0.12 11.03
N VAL A 157 1.12 1.06 11.96
CA VAL A 157 1.76 2.34 11.67
C VAL A 157 3.12 2.44 12.34
N LEU A 158 4.14 2.84 11.59
CA LEU A 158 5.48 3.14 12.10
C LEU A 158 5.85 4.58 11.78
N ASN A 159 6.32 5.31 12.79
CA ASN A 159 6.85 6.65 12.58
C ASN A 159 8.24 6.58 11.95
N GLY A 160 8.43 7.30 10.83
CA GLY A 160 9.59 7.14 9.96
C GLY A 160 10.95 7.43 10.60
N ASP A 161 11.00 8.24 11.67
CA ASP A 161 12.25 8.66 12.33
C ASP A 161 12.74 7.63 13.36
N ASP A 162 11.86 6.73 13.84
CA ASP A 162 12.14 5.75 14.90
C ASP A 162 12.31 4.31 14.39
N ILE A 163 12.36 4.11 13.07
CA ILE A 163 12.39 2.76 12.49
C ILE A 163 13.78 2.15 12.61
N THR A 164 13.95 1.26 13.56
CA THR A 164 15.12 0.39 13.63
C THR A 164 14.91 -0.89 12.84
N THR A 165 16.00 -1.52 12.40
CA THR A 165 15.96 -2.85 11.75
C THR A 165 15.14 -3.86 12.55
N ASN A 166 15.39 -3.97 13.86
CA ASN A 166 14.70 -4.94 14.71
C ASN A 166 13.21 -4.64 14.81
N LEU A 167 12.81 -3.38 14.93
CA LEU A 167 11.41 -2.98 14.98
C LEU A 167 10.69 -3.33 13.67
N LEU A 168 11.30 -2.99 12.51
CA LEU A 168 10.69 -3.28 11.21
C LEU A 168 10.50 -4.78 11.01
N VAL A 169 11.54 -5.58 11.28
CA VAL A 169 11.48 -7.04 11.17
C VAL A 169 10.39 -7.61 12.08
N ALA A 170 10.36 -7.21 13.37
CA ALA A 170 9.34 -7.66 14.31
C ALA A 170 7.92 -7.33 13.84
N LYS A 171 7.70 -6.10 13.32
CA LYS A 171 6.38 -5.68 12.83
C LYS A 171 5.97 -6.36 11.51
N VAL A 172 6.91 -6.70 10.65
CA VAL A 172 6.63 -7.52 9.46
C VAL A 172 6.17 -8.93 9.88
N HIS A 173 6.85 -9.56 10.81
CA HIS A 173 6.43 -10.87 11.33
C HIS A 173 5.07 -10.80 12.02
N GLU A 174 4.86 -9.81 12.90
CA GLU A 174 3.56 -9.58 13.57
C GLU A 174 2.43 -9.45 12.55
N LEU A 175 2.62 -8.60 11.52
CA LEU A 175 1.64 -8.41 10.46
C LEU A 175 1.38 -9.70 9.69
N TYR A 176 2.43 -10.41 9.29
CA TYR A 176 2.31 -11.64 8.50
C TYR A 176 1.57 -12.73 9.26
N PHE A 177 1.93 -12.98 10.53
CA PHE A 177 1.27 -14.00 11.36
C PHE A 177 -0.21 -13.66 11.63
N ASN A 178 -0.52 -12.38 11.80
CA ASN A 178 -1.89 -11.91 12.08
C ASN A 178 -2.62 -11.40 10.83
N ARG A 179 -2.11 -11.62 9.63
CA ARG A 179 -2.61 -11.03 8.38
C ARG A 179 -4.12 -11.23 8.14
N GLN A 180 -4.67 -12.35 8.60
CA GLN A 180 -6.09 -12.63 8.43
C GLN A 180 -6.96 -11.62 9.20
N ASN A 181 -6.54 -11.19 10.40
CA ASN A 181 -7.27 -10.20 11.18
C ASN A 181 -7.40 -8.87 10.43
N TYR A 182 -6.34 -8.45 9.73
CA TYR A 182 -6.34 -7.24 8.89
C TYR A 182 -7.24 -7.40 7.66
N VAL A 183 -7.18 -8.56 7.00
CA VAL A 183 -8.08 -8.88 5.87
C VAL A 183 -9.55 -8.86 6.32
N ASP A 184 -9.87 -9.42 7.47
CA ASP A 184 -11.22 -9.46 8.01
C ASP A 184 -11.71 -8.06 8.41
N ALA A 185 -10.85 -7.23 9.00
CA ALA A 185 -11.16 -5.85 9.32
C ALA A 185 -11.44 -5.04 8.05
N MET A 186 -10.56 -5.12 7.04
CA MET A 186 -10.74 -4.45 5.75
C MET A 186 -11.99 -4.95 5.00
N SER A 187 -12.36 -6.23 5.16
CA SER A 187 -13.55 -6.81 4.51
C SER A 187 -14.87 -6.27 5.09
N LYS A 188 -14.84 -5.80 6.33
CA LYS A 188 -15.99 -5.15 6.99
C LYS A 188 -16.10 -3.67 6.65
N SER A 189 -15.10 -3.10 5.96
CA SER A 189 -15.17 -1.71 5.53
C SER A 189 -16.32 -1.53 4.54
N HIS A 190 -17.13 -0.51 4.74
CA HIS A 190 -18.15 -0.07 3.77
C HIS A 190 -17.46 0.65 2.61
N GLN A 191 -16.65 -0.09 1.86
CA GLN A 191 -16.06 0.46 0.64
C GLN A 191 -17.15 0.50 -0.42
N MET A 192 -17.73 1.69 -0.62
CA MET A 192 -18.68 1.94 -1.69
C MET A 192 -17.95 1.79 -3.03
N ASP A 193 -18.64 1.29 -4.05
CA ASP A 193 -18.17 1.40 -5.43
C ASP A 193 -18.16 2.89 -5.81
N ALA A 194 -17.02 3.53 -5.56
CA ALA A 194 -16.86 4.97 -5.72
C ALA A 194 -17.16 5.42 -7.15
N VAL A 195 -16.76 4.62 -8.14
CA VAL A 195 -16.98 4.95 -9.56
C VAL A 195 -18.49 4.94 -9.87
N LYS A 196 -19.20 3.90 -9.45
CA LYS A 196 -20.66 3.80 -9.63
C LYS A 196 -21.36 4.96 -8.93
N THR A 197 -21.06 5.22 -7.66
CA THR A 197 -21.69 6.30 -6.88
C THR A 197 -21.45 7.67 -7.50
N ILE A 198 -20.23 7.95 -7.97
CA ILE A 198 -19.89 9.22 -8.64
C ILE A 198 -20.66 9.34 -9.96
N MET A 199 -20.75 8.27 -10.75
CA MET A 199 -21.50 8.29 -12.01
C MET A 199 -23.00 8.51 -11.80
N GLU A 200 -23.59 7.90 -10.77
CA GLU A 200 -24.99 8.13 -10.39
C GLU A 200 -25.23 9.60 -10.01
N LEU A 201 -24.34 10.20 -9.24
CA LEU A 201 -24.41 11.62 -8.87
C LEU A 201 -24.31 12.54 -10.09
N ILE A 202 -23.40 12.26 -11.02
CA ILE A 202 -23.23 13.02 -12.26
C ILE A 202 -24.52 12.95 -13.11
N ASN A 203 -25.06 11.76 -13.29
CA ASN A 203 -26.27 11.54 -14.09
C ASN A 203 -27.47 12.28 -13.47
N ALA A 204 -27.67 12.15 -12.15
CA ALA A 204 -28.74 12.86 -11.45
C ALA A 204 -28.61 14.40 -11.55
N ALA A 205 -27.39 14.93 -11.53
CA ALA A 205 -27.15 16.37 -11.70
C ALA A 205 -27.41 16.83 -13.16
N ALA A 206 -27.10 15.99 -14.14
CA ALA A 206 -27.34 16.27 -15.56
C ALA A 206 -28.84 16.30 -15.91
N GLU A 207 -29.62 15.38 -15.31
CA GLU A 207 -31.08 15.33 -15.51
C GLU A 207 -31.78 16.56 -14.92
N LYS A 208 -31.35 17.01 -13.73
CA LYS A 208 -31.88 18.25 -13.10
C LYS A 208 -31.63 19.51 -13.91
N LYS A 209 -30.66 19.53 -14.81
CA LYS A 209 -30.38 20.67 -15.69
C LYS A 209 -31.20 20.69 -16.97
N LYS A 210 -31.86 19.58 -17.32
CA LYS A 210 -32.69 19.46 -18.53
C LYS A 210 -34.17 19.80 -18.27
N ASN A 211 -34.56 19.86 -17.00
CA ASN A 211 -35.87 20.31 -16.51
C ASN A 211 -35.79 21.72 -15.93
#